data_8dd9023ea16dee9019b7aa7c13c11fcd
#
_entry.id   8dd9023ea16dee9019b7aa7c13c11fcd
#
_cell.length_a   1.000
_cell.length_b   1.000
_cell.length_c   1.000
_cell.angle_alpha   90.00
_cell.angle_beta   90.00
_cell.angle_gamma   90.00
#
_symmetry.space_group_name_H-M   'P 1'
#
loop_
_entity.id
_entity.type
_entity.pdbx_description
1 polymer ?
#
loop_
_entity_poly.entity_id
_entity_poly.type
_entity_poly.pdbx_seq_one_letter_code
_entity_poly.pdbx_strand_id
1 'polypeptide(L)'
;MLYRKHKMRDDWVFRRGDLYLANMNPFKGSEQSGKRPVLVLQNNAGNFYAPTLIVAPVTTRLYKQDLPTHLVIGKEGGLYERSMIELEQIRVLDKQRCMFYIGRLSKQTMEKVDEMIKNSLGLMITEDMEAP
;
A
#
# COMPACT_ATOMS: atom_id res chain seq x y z
N MET A 1 12.03 -7.32 14.36
CA MET A 1 11.09 -6.25 13.98
C MET A 1 11.18 -6.02 12.49
N LEU A 2 10.06 -5.99 11.80
CA LEU A 2 10.02 -5.94 10.33
C LEU A 2 9.98 -4.52 9.77
N TYR A 3 9.64 -3.54 10.59
CA TYR A 3 9.46 -2.16 10.16
C TYR A 3 9.53 -1.20 11.33
N ARG A 4 9.78 0.08 10.99
CA ARG A 4 9.78 1.19 11.95
C ARG A 4 8.36 1.46 12.44
N LYS A 5 8.23 1.91 13.69
CA LYS A 5 6.94 2.31 14.27
C LYS A 5 7.07 3.65 14.95
N HIS A 6 6.36 4.64 14.43
CA HIS A 6 6.25 5.96 15.06
C HIS A 6 4.82 6.23 15.45
N LYS A 7 4.61 6.74 16.65
CA LYS A 7 3.30 7.22 17.08
C LYS A 7 2.90 8.44 16.25
N MET A 8 1.62 8.51 15.91
CA MET A 8 1.05 9.66 15.22
C MET A 8 0.46 10.62 16.24
N ARG A 9 0.71 11.92 16.04
CA ARG A 9 0.09 12.98 16.85
C ARG A 9 -1.36 13.16 16.42
N ASP A 10 -2.16 13.84 17.26
CA ASP A 10 -3.59 14.08 16.99
C ASP A 10 -3.81 14.89 15.70
N ASP A 11 -2.87 15.78 15.37
CA ASP A 11 -2.91 16.62 14.17
C ASP A 11 -2.16 15.99 12.98
N TRP A 12 -2.01 14.68 12.98
CA TRP A 12 -1.26 13.96 11.95
C TRP A 12 -1.84 14.19 10.55
N VAL A 13 -0.94 14.46 9.58
CA VAL A 13 -1.30 14.66 8.18
C VAL A 13 -0.84 13.45 7.38
N PHE A 14 -1.81 12.72 6.82
CA PHE A 14 -1.55 11.59 5.94
C PHE A 14 -1.12 12.08 4.56
N ARG A 15 -0.13 11.42 3.96
CA ARG A 15 0.39 11.79 2.64
C ARG A 15 0.44 10.57 1.72
N ARG A 16 0.21 10.80 0.43
CA ARG A 16 0.39 9.77 -0.59
C ARG A 16 1.85 9.29 -0.57
N GLY A 17 2.04 7.99 -0.60
CA GLY A 17 3.36 7.39 -0.49
C GLY A 17 3.78 7.03 0.93
N ASP A 18 3.03 7.46 1.92
CA ASP A 18 3.25 7.05 3.31
C ASP A 18 2.95 5.57 3.51
N LEU A 19 3.70 4.97 4.43
CA LEU A 19 3.48 3.61 4.91
C LEU A 19 3.00 3.66 6.36
N TYR A 20 1.93 2.92 6.66
CA TYR A 20 1.36 2.81 7.99
C TYR A 20 1.18 1.35 8.38
N LEU A 21 1.37 1.04 9.65
CA LEU A 21 0.89 -0.22 10.20
C LEU A 21 -0.60 -0.07 10.45
N ALA A 22 -1.40 -0.91 9.82
CA ALA A 22 -2.85 -0.83 9.92
C ALA A 22 -3.47 -2.19 10.23
N ASN A 23 -4.64 -2.14 10.88
CA ASN A 23 -5.46 -3.32 11.10
C ASN A 23 -6.40 -3.51 9.92
N MET A 24 -6.17 -4.56 9.14
CA MET A 24 -6.93 -4.89 7.93
C MET A 24 -8.17 -5.74 8.20
N ASN A 25 -8.39 -6.16 9.44
CA ASN A 25 -9.56 -6.93 9.82
C ASN A 25 -10.79 -6.02 9.97
N PRO A 26 -12.02 -6.52 9.70
CA PRO A 26 -12.30 -7.88 9.22
C PRO A 26 -11.97 -8.04 7.73
N PHE A 27 -11.79 -9.29 7.33
CA PHE A 27 -11.52 -9.63 5.93
C PHE A 27 -12.49 -10.70 5.46
N LYS A 28 -12.56 -10.90 4.13
CA LYS A 28 -13.39 -11.94 3.52
C LYS A 28 -12.57 -12.69 2.47
N GLY A 29 -12.54 -14.01 2.57
CA GLY A 29 -11.89 -14.89 1.60
C GLY A 29 -10.41 -14.57 1.42
N SER A 30 -10.04 -14.23 0.18
CA SER A 30 -8.65 -13.99 -0.21
C SER A 30 -8.15 -12.57 0.06
N GLU A 31 -8.95 -11.72 0.70
CA GLU A 31 -8.51 -10.37 1.07
C GLU A 31 -7.36 -10.44 2.07
N GLN A 32 -6.41 -9.53 1.95
CA GLN A 32 -5.35 -9.42 2.94
C GLN A 32 -5.90 -9.04 4.31
N SER A 33 -5.40 -9.70 5.35
CA SER A 33 -5.92 -9.57 6.70
C SER A 33 -4.82 -9.30 7.72
N GLY A 34 -5.25 -9.02 8.95
CA GLY A 34 -4.37 -8.83 10.09
C GLY A 34 -3.73 -7.44 10.12
N LYS A 35 -2.79 -7.29 11.03
CA LYS A 35 -2.02 -6.06 11.18
C LYS A 35 -0.81 -6.14 10.25
N ARG A 36 -0.75 -5.22 9.29
CA ARG A 36 0.33 -5.21 8.29
C ARG A 36 0.57 -3.80 7.76
N PRO A 37 1.73 -3.57 7.15
CA PRO A 37 1.96 -2.29 6.47
C PRO A 37 0.99 -2.10 5.31
N VAL A 38 0.56 -0.86 5.13
CA VAL A 38 -0.23 -0.42 3.98
C VAL A 38 0.43 0.81 3.37
N LEU A 39 0.33 0.93 2.06
CA LEU A 39 0.83 2.08 1.30
C LEU A 39 -0.34 2.97 0.93
N VAL A 40 -0.26 4.26 1.25
CA VAL A 40 -1.29 5.24 0.89
C VAL A 40 -1.15 5.60 -0.58
N LEU A 41 -2.22 5.38 -1.34
CA LEU A 41 -2.32 5.66 -2.77
C LEU A 41 -3.17 6.88 -3.07
N GLN A 42 -4.09 7.24 -2.16
CA GLN A 42 -5.02 8.34 -2.36
C GLN A 42 -4.29 9.68 -2.49
N ASN A 43 -4.83 10.58 -3.31
CA ASN A 43 -4.29 11.92 -3.48
C ASN A 43 -4.33 12.71 -2.16
N ASN A 44 -3.47 13.74 -2.06
CA ASN A 44 -3.29 14.46 -0.80
C ASN A 44 -4.48 15.32 -0.39
N ALA A 45 -5.29 15.79 -1.33
CA ALA A 45 -6.53 16.49 -0.99
C ALA A 45 -7.50 15.53 -0.30
N GLY A 46 -7.71 14.35 -0.86
CA GLY A 46 -8.51 13.30 -0.23
C GLY A 46 -7.94 12.88 1.11
N ASN A 47 -6.61 12.72 1.21
CA ASN A 47 -5.94 12.36 2.46
C ASN A 47 -6.17 13.38 3.57
N PHE A 48 -6.31 14.64 3.22
CA PHE A 48 -6.53 15.70 4.20
C PHE A 48 -8.00 15.79 4.63
N TYR A 49 -8.92 15.74 3.67
CA TYR A 49 -10.34 16.02 3.95
C TYR A 49 -11.19 14.80 4.25
N ALA A 50 -10.87 13.63 3.71
CA ALA A 50 -11.67 12.44 3.90
C ALA A 50 -11.33 11.70 5.20
N PRO A 51 -12.30 11.02 5.83
CA PRO A 51 -12.01 10.15 6.98
C PRO A 51 -11.35 8.83 6.59
N THR A 52 -11.28 8.54 5.29
CA THR A 52 -10.76 7.28 4.76
C THR A 52 -9.57 7.51 3.85
N LEU A 53 -8.79 6.44 3.66
CA LEU A 53 -7.65 6.38 2.74
C LEU A 53 -7.90 5.30 1.70
N ILE A 54 -7.29 5.45 0.54
CA ILE A 54 -7.16 4.37 -0.44
C ILE A 54 -5.75 3.82 -0.28
N VAL A 55 -5.63 2.52 -0.03
CA VAL A 55 -4.36 1.89 0.30
C VAL A 55 -4.16 0.58 -0.44
N ALA A 56 -2.91 0.12 -0.51
CA ALA A 56 -2.55 -1.23 -0.92
C ALA A 56 -1.74 -1.90 0.19
N PRO A 57 -1.99 -3.18 0.47
CA PRO A 57 -1.24 -3.89 1.50
C PRO A 57 0.19 -4.22 1.04
N VAL A 58 1.08 -4.33 2.02
CA VAL A 58 2.49 -4.66 1.82
C VAL A 58 2.79 -5.92 2.63
N THR A 59 3.48 -6.88 2.01
CA THR A 59 3.82 -8.16 2.63
C THR A 59 5.29 -8.47 2.47
N THR A 60 5.89 -9.13 3.48
CA THR A 60 7.24 -9.69 3.36
C THR A 60 7.23 -11.08 2.71
N ARG A 61 6.06 -11.68 2.56
CA ARG A 61 5.89 -12.95 1.88
C ARG A 61 5.88 -12.73 0.36
N LEU A 62 7.01 -12.99 -0.27
CA LEU A 62 7.16 -12.77 -1.72
C LEU A 62 6.62 -13.99 -2.47
N TYR A 63 5.54 -13.80 -3.21
CA TYR A 63 4.93 -14.83 -4.03
C TYR A 63 4.45 -14.22 -5.34
N LYS A 64 4.45 -15.00 -6.42
CA LYS A 64 4.01 -14.55 -7.75
C LYS A 64 4.56 -13.17 -8.10
N GLN A 65 5.88 -13.00 -7.93
CA GLN A 65 6.54 -11.71 -8.05
C GLN A 65 6.49 -11.12 -9.46
N ASP A 66 6.23 -11.93 -10.46
CA ASP A 66 6.16 -11.54 -11.87
C ASP A 66 4.77 -11.05 -12.29
N LEU A 67 3.78 -11.07 -11.41
CA LEU A 67 2.46 -10.51 -11.74
C LEU A 67 2.58 -9.00 -12.00
N PRO A 68 1.84 -8.47 -12.99
CA PRO A 68 1.90 -7.03 -13.32
C PRO A 68 1.31 -6.13 -12.24
N THR A 69 0.75 -6.70 -11.16
CA THR A 69 0.18 -5.97 -10.03
C THR A 69 0.99 -6.13 -8.74
N HIS A 70 2.07 -6.92 -8.78
CA HIS A 70 2.96 -7.12 -7.63
C HIS A 70 4.26 -6.36 -7.84
N LEU A 71 4.56 -5.40 -6.97
CA LEU A 71 5.81 -4.65 -7.00
C LEU A 71 6.68 -5.02 -5.82
N VAL A 72 7.83 -5.64 -6.10
CA VAL A 72 8.83 -5.93 -5.08
C VAL A 72 9.70 -4.70 -4.86
N ILE A 73 9.87 -4.32 -3.60
CA ILE A 73 10.69 -3.18 -3.18
C ILE A 73 11.74 -3.66 -2.19
N GLY A 74 12.84 -2.92 -2.13
CA GLY A 74 13.91 -3.16 -1.18
C GLY A 74 13.59 -2.62 0.22
N LYS A 75 14.61 -2.52 1.04
CA LYS A 75 14.51 -1.95 2.38
C LYS A 75 14.47 -0.43 2.26
N GLU A 76 13.27 0.15 2.23
CA GLU A 76 13.10 1.59 2.17
C GLU A 76 11.85 2.02 2.95
N GLY A 77 11.72 3.31 3.18
CA GLY A 77 10.52 3.88 3.79
C GLY A 77 10.22 3.36 5.20
N GLY A 78 11.24 2.90 5.93
CA GLY A 78 11.06 2.35 7.26
C GLY A 78 10.80 0.85 7.29
N LEU A 79 10.77 0.18 6.14
CA LEU A 79 10.71 -1.28 6.03
C LEU A 79 12.11 -1.87 6.21
N TYR A 80 12.24 -2.89 7.04
CA TYR A 80 13.54 -3.52 7.37
C TYR A 80 13.81 -4.77 6.54
N GLU A 81 12.83 -5.21 5.75
CA GLU A 81 12.96 -6.36 4.88
C GLU A 81 12.46 -6.05 3.50
N ARG A 82 12.97 -6.79 2.54
CA ARG A 82 12.44 -6.80 1.18
C ARG A 82 10.97 -7.15 1.22
N SER A 83 10.15 -6.38 0.54
CA SER A 83 8.69 -6.47 0.64
C SER A 83 8.05 -6.38 -0.73
N MET A 84 6.76 -6.72 -0.79
CA MET A 84 5.98 -6.68 -2.01
C MET A 84 4.69 -5.89 -1.77
N ILE A 85 4.40 -4.96 -2.66
CA ILE A 85 3.16 -4.20 -2.67
C ILE A 85 2.16 -4.94 -3.55
N GLU A 86 0.99 -5.25 -3.01
CA GLU A 86 -0.05 -6.01 -3.68
C GLU A 86 -1.10 -5.06 -4.26
N LEU A 87 -0.90 -4.60 -5.48
CA LEU A 87 -1.75 -3.58 -6.08
C LEU A 87 -3.06 -4.12 -6.67
N GLU A 88 -3.28 -5.42 -6.65
CA GLU A 88 -4.61 -6.01 -6.91
C GLU A 88 -5.49 -6.00 -5.66
N GLN A 89 -4.93 -5.67 -4.49
CA GLN A 89 -5.62 -5.63 -3.20
C GLN A 89 -5.93 -4.19 -2.75
N ILE A 90 -6.03 -3.26 -3.68
CA ILE A 90 -6.35 -1.87 -3.37
C ILE A 90 -7.71 -1.82 -2.66
N ARG A 91 -7.77 -1.10 -1.55
CA ARG A 91 -8.99 -0.98 -0.77
C ARG A 91 -9.08 0.36 -0.05
N VAL A 92 -10.31 0.69 0.37
CA VAL A 92 -10.56 1.81 1.27
C VAL A 92 -10.30 1.36 2.71
N LEU A 93 -9.67 2.23 3.48
CA LEU A 93 -9.36 1.99 4.87
C LEU A 93 -9.70 3.24 5.69
N ASP A 94 -10.43 3.07 6.79
CA ASP A 94 -10.66 4.17 7.72
C ASP A 94 -9.33 4.57 8.38
N LYS A 95 -9.10 5.88 8.52
CA LYS A 95 -7.87 6.41 9.15
C LYS A 95 -7.64 5.86 10.55
N GLN A 96 -8.71 5.57 11.29
CA GLN A 96 -8.64 5.02 12.65
C GLN A 96 -8.02 3.62 12.69
N ARG A 97 -7.97 2.93 11.57
CA ARG A 97 -7.31 1.61 11.49
C ARG A 97 -5.80 1.72 11.42
N CYS A 98 -5.25 2.89 11.12
CA CYS A 98 -3.82 3.14 11.11
C CYS A 98 -3.32 3.27 12.54
N MET A 99 -2.38 2.40 12.92
CA MET A 99 -1.88 2.28 14.29
C MET A 99 -0.57 3.05 14.50
N PHE A 100 0.32 3.00 13.50
CA PHE A 100 1.64 3.64 13.55
C PHE A 100 2.04 4.10 12.16
N TYR A 101 2.80 5.20 12.13
CA TYR A 101 3.50 5.62 10.92
C TYR A 101 4.80 4.82 10.79
N ILE A 102 5.06 4.29 9.61
CA ILE A 102 6.28 3.52 9.31
C ILE A 102 7.31 4.41 8.62
N GLY A 103 6.91 5.12 7.59
CA GLY A 103 7.79 5.95 6.78
C GLY A 103 7.15 6.29 5.44
N ARG A 104 7.99 6.62 4.45
CA ARG A 104 7.51 7.02 3.13
C ARG A 104 8.39 6.43 2.05
N LEU A 105 7.78 5.94 0.99
CA LEU A 105 8.50 5.46 -0.18
C LEU A 105 9.08 6.64 -0.97
N SER A 106 10.20 6.39 -1.65
CA SER A 106 10.84 7.38 -2.51
C SER A 106 9.95 7.73 -3.71
N LYS A 107 10.21 8.91 -4.28
CA LYS A 107 9.53 9.33 -5.50
C LYS A 107 9.72 8.32 -6.63
N GLN A 108 10.92 7.77 -6.78
CA GLN A 108 11.23 6.78 -7.82
C GLN A 108 10.41 5.52 -7.64
N THR A 109 10.29 5.02 -6.41
CA THR A 109 9.46 3.86 -6.13
C THR A 109 7.99 4.15 -6.38
N MET A 110 7.51 5.35 -6.01
CA MET A 110 6.13 5.74 -6.26
C MET A 110 5.81 5.85 -7.76
N GLU A 111 6.77 6.21 -8.60
CA GLU A 111 6.59 6.20 -10.06
C GLU A 111 6.32 4.78 -10.57
N LYS A 112 7.02 3.79 -10.02
CA LYS A 112 6.77 2.37 -10.33
C LYS A 112 5.39 1.93 -9.82
N VAL A 113 5.01 2.37 -8.64
CA VAL A 113 3.68 2.11 -8.07
C VAL A 113 2.60 2.65 -9.01
N ASP A 114 2.76 3.87 -9.53
CA ASP A 114 1.81 4.49 -10.45
C ASP A 114 1.60 3.63 -11.71
N GLU A 115 2.68 3.10 -12.28
CA GLU A 115 2.57 2.21 -13.44
C GLU A 115 1.83 0.92 -13.10
N MET A 116 2.09 0.34 -11.92
CA MET A 116 1.41 -0.87 -11.49
C MET A 116 -0.08 -0.64 -11.20
N ILE A 117 -0.45 0.56 -10.71
CA ILE A 117 -1.85 0.94 -10.52
C ILE A 117 -2.58 0.98 -11.86
N LYS A 118 -1.97 1.52 -12.89
CA LYS A 118 -2.56 1.53 -14.24
C LYS A 118 -2.86 0.11 -14.71
N ASN A 119 -1.95 -0.82 -14.46
CA ASN A 119 -2.16 -2.23 -14.77
C ASN A 119 -3.32 -2.81 -13.97
N SER A 120 -3.32 -2.60 -12.66
CA SER A 120 -4.32 -3.16 -11.76
C SER A 120 -5.74 -2.70 -12.08
N LEU A 121 -5.90 -1.43 -12.46
CA LEU A 121 -7.21 -0.84 -12.74
C LEU A 121 -7.60 -0.90 -14.21
N GLY A 122 -6.77 -1.52 -15.06
CA GLY A 122 -7.09 -1.66 -16.49
C GLY A 122 -6.99 -0.36 -17.27
N LEU A 123 -6.24 0.63 -16.75
CA LEU A 123 -6.01 1.90 -17.45
C LEU A 123 -4.94 1.76 -18.51
N MET A 124 -4.10 0.73 -18.41
CA MET A 124 -3.07 0.40 -19.37
C MET A 124 -3.02 -1.12 -19.46
N ILE A 125 -3.59 -1.68 -20.52
CA ILE A 125 -3.78 -3.11 -20.67
C ILE A 125 -2.70 -3.66 -21.61
N THR A 126 -1.94 -4.65 -21.15
CA THR A 126 -1.01 -5.43 -21.94
C THR A 126 -1.69 -6.72 -22.43
N GLU A 127 -1.08 -7.41 -23.40
CA GLU A 127 -1.61 -8.69 -23.90
C GLU A 127 -1.78 -9.70 -22.77
N ASP A 128 -0.88 -9.71 -21.78
CA ASP A 128 -0.91 -10.62 -20.64
C ASP A 128 -2.14 -10.42 -19.75
N MET A 129 -2.77 -9.26 -19.83
CA MET A 129 -3.92 -8.91 -19.00
C MET A 129 -5.25 -9.04 -19.74
N GLU A 130 -5.22 -9.34 -21.04
CA GLU A 130 -6.43 -9.61 -21.80
C GLU A 130 -6.98 -10.98 -21.40
N ALA A 131 -8.30 -11.03 -21.19
CA ALA A 131 -8.99 -12.24 -20.82
C ALA A 131 -10.15 -12.51 -21.78
N PRO A 132 -10.60 -13.78 -21.89
CA PRO A 132 -11.74 -14.12 -22.71
C PRO A 132 -13.02 -13.39 -22.30
#